data_3358237489afc28ac908bf9da22bfd3a
#
_entry.id   3358237489afc28ac908bf9da22bfd3a
#
_cell.length_a   1.000
_cell.length_b   1.000
_cell.length_c   1.000
_cell.angle_alpha   90.00
_cell.angle_beta   90.00
_cell.angle_gamma   90.00
#
_symmetry.space_group_name_H-M   'P 1'
#
loop_
_entity.id
_entity.type
_entity.pdbx_description
1 polymer ?
#
loop_
_entity_poly.entity_id
_entity_poly.type
_entity_poly.pdbx_seq_one_letter_code
_entity_poly.pdbx_strand_id
1 'polypeptide(L)'
;MAKTTTKSSTKTNTGLPAKKVAESHTVMTELIMPNDTNPMNQLMGGYLMRWMDIASAICAGKHCESHVVTAAVDHISFQNPIFLGDVITLEASVTRAFNSSLEIYVEVFANDIKGQNPRRCNHAYFTFVALDDKKKNPVPVPPVLPLSSEEQQLYDSAARRRELRLILSGRIKAKDATLLRQYFTEI
;
A
#
# COMPACT_ATOMS: atom_id res chain seq x y z
N MET A 1 -25.56 12.86 29.83
CA MET A 1 -24.18 12.33 30.02
C MET A 1 -23.53 12.20 28.67
N ALA A 2 -22.66 13.15 28.32
CA ALA A 2 -22.00 13.19 27.02
C ALA A 2 -20.78 12.26 27.05
N LYS A 3 -20.71 11.29 26.13
CA LYS A 3 -19.52 10.43 25.93
C LYS A 3 -18.47 11.21 25.16
N THR A 4 -17.41 11.58 25.83
CA THR A 4 -16.22 12.21 25.26
C THR A 4 -15.46 11.16 24.46
N THR A 5 -15.50 11.28 23.13
CA THR A 5 -14.70 10.44 22.22
C THR A 5 -13.28 11.00 22.19
N THR A 6 -12.36 10.32 22.82
CA THR A 6 -10.94 10.67 22.81
C THR A 6 -10.35 10.37 21.43
N LYS A 7 -10.16 11.40 20.61
CA LYS A 7 -9.42 11.31 19.34
C LYS A 7 -7.94 11.16 19.66
N SER A 8 -7.40 9.95 19.53
CA SER A 8 -5.95 9.71 19.52
C SER A 8 -5.40 10.21 18.17
N SER A 9 -4.92 11.45 18.14
CA SER A 9 -4.19 11.99 17.00
C SER A 9 -2.71 11.67 17.18
N THR A 10 -2.21 10.64 16.53
CA THR A 10 -0.77 10.44 16.33
C THR A 10 -0.28 11.53 15.36
N LYS A 11 0.15 12.68 15.91
CA LYS A 11 0.77 13.75 15.13
C LYS A 11 2.13 13.27 14.63
N THR A 12 2.23 12.91 13.35
CA THR A 12 3.51 12.91 12.64
C THR A 12 3.89 14.38 12.47
N ASN A 13 4.90 14.82 13.22
CA ASN A 13 5.29 16.25 13.29
C ASN A 13 6.23 16.60 12.10
N THR A 14 5.78 16.37 10.87
CA THR A 14 6.58 16.68 9.66
C THR A 14 6.48 18.16 9.25
N GLY A 15 5.57 18.92 9.83
CA GLY A 15 5.29 20.32 9.45
C GLY A 15 4.64 20.48 8.08
N LEU A 16 4.41 19.38 7.35
CA LEU A 16 3.77 19.38 6.03
C LEU A 16 2.24 19.28 6.16
N PRO A 17 1.47 19.88 5.23
CA PRO A 17 0.01 19.75 5.21
C PRO A 17 -0.39 18.30 4.95
N ALA A 18 -1.44 17.84 5.65
CA ALA A 18 -1.99 16.51 5.43
C ALA A 18 -2.71 16.44 4.07
N LYS A 19 -2.57 15.30 3.37
CA LYS A 19 -3.23 15.01 2.10
C LYS A 19 -4.30 13.94 2.27
N LYS A 20 -5.41 14.08 1.55
CA LYS A 20 -6.45 13.06 1.44
C LYS A 20 -5.93 11.87 0.62
N VAL A 21 -6.45 10.68 0.88
CA VAL A 21 -6.10 9.47 0.11
C VAL A 21 -6.37 9.66 -1.38
N ALA A 22 -7.52 10.25 -1.71
CA ALA A 22 -7.95 10.51 -3.09
C ALA A 22 -6.98 11.40 -3.91
N GLU A 23 -6.18 12.26 -3.26
CA GLU A 23 -5.26 13.17 -3.97
C GLU A 23 -4.11 12.41 -4.66
N SER A 24 -3.76 11.23 -4.18
CA SER A 24 -2.70 10.38 -4.72
C SER A 24 -3.20 9.05 -5.27
N HIS A 25 -4.48 8.75 -5.13
CA HIS A 25 -5.06 7.51 -5.67
C HIS A 25 -4.66 7.31 -7.13
N THR A 26 -4.30 6.08 -7.48
CA THR A 26 -3.77 5.76 -8.80
C THR A 26 -4.43 4.49 -9.31
N VAL A 27 -4.98 4.60 -10.52
CA VAL A 27 -5.54 3.46 -11.26
C VAL A 27 -4.66 3.22 -12.48
N MET A 28 -4.28 1.97 -12.69
CA MET A 28 -3.54 1.51 -13.85
C MET A 28 -4.25 0.30 -14.44
N THR A 29 -4.29 0.22 -15.77
CA THR A 29 -4.96 -0.86 -16.48
C THR A 29 -4.00 -1.48 -17.49
N GLU A 30 -3.96 -2.82 -17.55
CA GLU A 30 -3.12 -3.59 -18.47
C GLU A 30 -3.91 -4.72 -19.11
N LEU A 31 -3.62 -5.00 -20.39
CA LEU A 31 -4.13 -6.17 -21.11
C LEU A 31 -3.08 -7.29 -21.02
N ILE A 32 -3.50 -8.49 -20.64
CA ILE A 32 -2.60 -9.63 -20.48
C ILE A 32 -2.28 -10.23 -21.87
N MET A 33 -1.03 -10.11 -22.25
CA MET A 33 -0.49 -10.57 -23.52
C MET A 33 0.19 -11.95 -23.40
N PRO A 34 0.43 -12.68 -24.51
CA PRO A 34 1.09 -13.99 -24.46
C PRO A 34 2.44 -14.00 -23.74
N ASN A 35 3.23 -12.92 -23.89
CA ASN A 35 4.55 -12.80 -23.25
C ASN A 35 4.49 -12.60 -21.71
N ASP A 36 3.31 -12.30 -21.17
CA ASP A 36 3.11 -12.07 -19.74
C ASP A 36 2.69 -13.36 -19.02
N THR A 37 2.43 -14.44 -19.80
CA THR A 37 1.83 -15.67 -19.28
C THR A 37 2.82 -16.83 -19.17
N ASN A 38 2.51 -17.74 -18.25
CA ASN A 38 3.17 -19.04 -18.09
C ASN A 38 2.60 -20.08 -19.07
N PRO A 39 3.15 -21.32 -19.11
CA PRO A 39 2.64 -22.38 -19.97
C PRO A 39 1.16 -22.80 -19.76
N MET A 40 0.55 -22.37 -18.65
CA MET A 40 -0.88 -22.58 -18.37
C MET A 40 -1.75 -21.40 -18.85
N ASN A 41 -1.21 -20.48 -19.64
CA ASN A 41 -1.86 -19.24 -20.09
C ASN A 41 -2.34 -18.34 -18.90
N GLN A 42 -1.64 -18.40 -17.78
CA GLN A 42 -1.91 -17.56 -16.62
C GLN A 42 -0.81 -16.52 -16.47
N LEU A 43 -1.17 -15.32 -16.02
CA LEU A 43 -0.23 -14.23 -15.73
C LEU A 43 0.86 -14.70 -14.76
N MET A 44 2.11 -14.48 -15.12
CA MET A 44 3.24 -14.75 -14.22
C MET A 44 3.27 -13.77 -13.05
N GLY A 45 3.45 -14.29 -11.84
CA GLY A 45 3.48 -13.48 -10.62
C GLY A 45 4.53 -12.37 -10.64
N GLY A 46 5.67 -12.58 -11.32
CA GLY A 46 6.71 -11.56 -11.48
C GLY A 46 6.25 -10.35 -12.30
N TYR A 47 5.48 -10.56 -13.37
CA TYR A 47 4.89 -9.46 -14.15
C TYR A 47 3.83 -8.71 -13.34
N LEU A 48 2.96 -9.44 -12.63
CA LEU A 48 1.98 -8.82 -11.77
C LEU A 48 2.65 -7.95 -10.70
N MET A 49 3.67 -8.46 -10.02
CA MET A 49 4.42 -7.70 -9.01
C MET A 49 5.06 -6.44 -9.59
N ARG A 50 5.61 -6.50 -10.81
CA ARG A 50 6.15 -5.34 -11.51
C ARG A 50 5.09 -4.26 -11.72
N TRP A 51 3.89 -4.60 -12.16
CA TRP A 51 2.81 -3.63 -12.36
C TRP A 51 2.29 -3.08 -11.01
N MET A 52 2.18 -3.93 -10.00
CA MET A 52 1.81 -3.50 -8.64
C MET A 52 2.84 -2.51 -8.07
N ASP A 53 4.14 -2.75 -8.26
CA ASP A 53 5.20 -1.84 -7.84
C ASP A 53 5.11 -0.51 -8.59
N ILE A 54 4.90 -0.52 -9.91
CA ILE A 54 4.75 0.69 -10.73
C ILE A 54 3.55 1.53 -10.28
N ALA A 55 2.36 0.92 -10.14
CA ALA A 55 1.16 1.63 -9.71
C ALA A 55 1.35 2.23 -8.31
N SER A 56 1.96 1.46 -7.39
CA SER A 56 2.26 1.91 -6.03
C SER A 56 3.30 3.03 -6.00
N ALA A 57 4.35 2.95 -6.84
CA ALA A 57 5.37 4.00 -6.95
C ALA A 57 4.79 5.32 -7.47
N ILE A 58 3.88 5.27 -8.47
CA ILE A 58 3.17 6.45 -8.98
C ILE A 58 2.32 7.07 -7.85
N CYS A 59 1.56 6.25 -7.13
CA CYS A 59 0.74 6.69 -6.00
C CYS A 59 1.60 7.35 -4.91
N ALA A 60 2.71 6.71 -4.52
CA ALA A 60 3.64 7.22 -3.53
C ALA A 60 4.30 8.54 -3.97
N GLY A 61 4.75 8.62 -5.23
CA GLY A 61 5.35 9.83 -5.80
C GLY A 61 4.40 11.02 -5.82
N LYS A 62 3.13 10.80 -6.22
CA LYS A 62 2.08 11.83 -6.16
C LYS A 62 1.84 12.33 -4.73
N HIS A 63 1.85 11.42 -3.76
CA HIS A 63 1.65 11.79 -2.36
C HIS A 63 2.81 12.59 -1.80
N CYS A 64 4.05 12.14 -2.04
CA CYS A 64 5.27 12.75 -1.51
C CYS A 64 5.73 13.99 -2.29
N GLU A 65 5.32 14.15 -3.56
CA GLU A 65 5.86 15.14 -4.51
C GLU A 65 7.39 15.06 -4.58
N SER A 66 7.94 13.86 -4.51
CA SER A 66 9.38 13.59 -4.53
C SER A 66 9.67 12.21 -5.12
N HIS A 67 10.94 11.91 -5.39
CA HIS A 67 11.34 10.55 -5.74
C HIS A 67 11.08 9.58 -4.61
N VAL A 68 10.68 8.36 -4.96
CA VAL A 68 10.42 7.29 -4.00
C VAL A 68 11.15 6.02 -4.40
N VAL A 69 11.54 5.21 -3.44
CA VAL A 69 12.12 3.88 -3.66
C VAL A 69 11.37 2.84 -2.86
N THR A 70 11.14 1.68 -3.47
CA THR A 70 10.52 0.54 -2.81
C THR A 70 11.45 0.01 -1.72
N ALA A 71 10.97 -0.05 -0.49
CA ALA A 71 11.74 -0.51 0.67
C ALA A 71 11.30 -1.89 1.17
N ALA A 72 10.04 -2.24 1.02
CA ALA A 72 9.49 -3.54 1.39
C ALA A 72 8.19 -3.80 0.64
N VAL A 73 7.90 -5.08 0.46
CA VAL A 73 6.60 -5.57 -0.02
C VAL A 73 6.11 -6.60 0.98
N ASP A 74 4.95 -6.36 1.55
CA ASP A 74 4.39 -7.20 2.60
C ASP A 74 3.08 -7.83 2.13
N HIS A 75 2.85 -9.06 2.54
CA HIS A 75 1.59 -9.76 2.41
C HIS A 75 1.00 -9.76 0.99
N ILE A 76 1.75 -10.30 0.04
CA ILE A 76 1.24 -10.54 -1.31
C ILE A 76 0.31 -11.75 -1.27
N SER A 77 -0.94 -11.56 -1.71
CA SER A 77 -1.93 -12.61 -1.78
C SER A 77 -2.32 -12.88 -3.23
N PHE A 78 -2.17 -14.11 -3.69
CA PHE A 78 -2.60 -14.59 -5.01
C PHE A 78 -3.88 -15.42 -4.82
N GLN A 79 -5.05 -14.79 -4.95
CA GLN A 79 -6.34 -15.41 -4.62
C GLN A 79 -7.01 -16.05 -5.83
N ASN A 80 -7.02 -15.34 -6.96
CA ASN A 80 -7.64 -15.79 -8.18
C ASN A 80 -6.67 -15.68 -9.36
N PRO A 81 -6.68 -16.66 -10.30
CA PRO A 81 -5.83 -16.62 -11.47
C PRO A 81 -6.27 -15.50 -12.43
N ILE A 82 -5.29 -14.97 -13.16
CA ILE A 82 -5.47 -14.00 -14.23
C ILE A 82 -5.03 -14.69 -15.52
N PHE A 83 -5.84 -14.64 -16.55
CA PHE A 83 -5.63 -15.40 -17.78
C PHE A 83 -5.19 -14.52 -18.94
N LEU A 84 -4.61 -15.14 -19.95
CA LEU A 84 -4.35 -14.51 -21.24
C LEU A 84 -5.62 -13.87 -21.80
N GLY A 85 -5.53 -12.61 -22.21
CA GLY A 85 -6.65 -11.81 -22.73
C GLY A 85 -7.53 -11.16 -21.68
N ASP A 86 -7.27 -11.37 -20.39
CA ASP A 86 -7.88 -10.56 -19.33
C ASP A 86 -7.37 -9.12 -19.36
N VAL A 87 -8.22 -8.22 -18.90
CA VAL A 87 -7.86 -6.85 -18.57
C VAL A 87 -7.76 -6.75 -17.06
N ILE A 88 -6.60 -6.34 -16.55
CA ILE A 88 -6.44 -6.08 -15.12
C ILE A 88 -6.54 -4.59 -14.83
N THR A 89 -7.12 -4.27 -13.69
CA THR A 89 -7.13 -2.93 -13.10
C THR A 89 -6.44 -3.00 -11.75
N LEU A 90 -5.41 -2.17 -11.58
CA LEU A 90 -4.69 -2.00 -10.33
C LEU A 90 -5.10 -0.68 -9.70
N GLU A 91 -5.55 -0.73 -8.45
CA GLU A 91 -5.95 0.45 -7.68
C GLU A 91 -5.01 0.60 -6.49
N ALA A 92 -4.22 1.68 -6.47
CA ALA A 92 -3.22 1.94 -5.45
C ALA A 92 -3.60 3.17 -4.62
N SER A 93 -3.59 3.02 -3.30
CA SER A 93 -3.97 4.05 -2.33
C SER A 93 -2.98 4.12 -1.18
N VAL A 94 -2.66 5.32 -0.71
CA VAL A 94 -1.85 5.51 0.49
C VAL A 94 -2.66 5.13 1.71
N THR A 95 -2.15 4.20 2.53
CA THR A 95 -2.80 3.83 3.78
C THR A 95 -2.29 4.68 4.95
N ARG A 96 -0.97 4.88 5.04
CA ARG A 96 -0.38 5.68 6.13
C ARG A 96 0.98 6.24 5.73
N ALA A 97 1.22 7.49 6.09
CA ALA A 97 2.53 8.10 6.10
C ALA A 97 3.18 7.99 7.49
N PHE A 98 4.49 7.79 7.49
CA PHE A 98 5.35 7.82 8.66
C PHE A 98 6.27 9.06 8.57
N ASN A 99 7.49 8.99 9.10
CA ASN A 99 8.39 10.15 9.02
C ASN A 99 8.87 10.41 7.57
N SER A 100 9.60 9.45 6.99
CA SER A 100 10.17 9.52 5.64
C SER A 100 9.73 8.36 4.74
N SER A 101 8.73 7.62 5.16
CA SER A 101 8.18 6.47 4.44
C SER A 101 6.67 6.48 4.48
N LEU A 102 6.05 5.79 3.53
CA LEU A 102 4.61 5.60 3.48
C LEU A 102 4.29 4.18 3.03
N GLU A 103 3.11 3.72 3.42
CA GLU A 103 2.57 2.44 2.99
C GLU A 103 1.49 2.66 1.95
N ILE A 104 1.55 1.90 0.86
CA ILE A 104 0.57 1.84 -0.22
C ILE A 104 -0.12 0.49 -0.16
N TYR A 105 -1.43 0.49 -0.20
CA TYR A 105 -2.25 -0.69 -0.47
C TYR A 105 -2.60 -0.72 -1.94
N VAL A 106 -2.34 -1.84 -2.61
CA VAL A 106 -2.71 -2.04 -4.00
C VAL A 106 -3.59 -3.27 -4.13
N GLU A 107 -4.71 -3.11 -4.82
CA GLU A 107 -5.61 -4.19 -5.20
C GLU A 107 -5.58 -4.40 -6.70
N VAL A 108 -5.80 -5.65 -7.11
CA VAL A 108 -5.85 -6.03 -8.52
C VAL A 108 -7.16 -6.74 -8.79
N PHE A 109 -7.90 -6.20 -9.74
CA PHE A 109 -9.11 -6.78 -10.29
C PHE A 109 -8.84 -7.23 -11.71
N ALA A 110 -9.52 -8.28 -12.16
CA ALA A 110 -9.48 -8.74 -13.54
C ALA A 110 -10.89 -8.94 -14.08
N ASN A 111 -11.04 -8.70 -15.35
CA ASN A 111 -12.24 -8.98 -16.13
C ASN A 111 -11.82 -9.39 -17.55
N ASP A 112 -12.72 -9.98 -18.33
CA ASP A 112 -12.47 -10.22 -19.74
C ASP A 112 -12.44 -8.89 -20.53
N ILE A 113 -11.99 -8.93 -21.77
CA ILE A 113 -11.89 -7.73 -22.62
C ILE A 113 -13.23 -7.04 -22.88
N LYS A 114 -14.34 -7.73 -22.66
CA LYS A 114 -15.70 -7.16 -22.77
C LYS A 114 -16.19 -6.53 -21.48
N GLY A 115 -15.37 -6.52 -20.42
CA GLY A 115 -15.72 -6.02 -19.10
C GLY A 115 -16.61 -6.98 -18.30
N GLN A 116 -16.68 -8.26 -18.70
CA GLN A 116 -17.46 -9.29 -18.02
C GLN A 116 -16.59 -10.10 -17.06
N ASN A 117 -17.24 -10.87 -16.17
CA ASN A 117 -16.58 -11.74 -15.19
C ASN A 117 -15.59 -10.99 -14.26
N PRO A 118 -15.99 -9.87 -13.64
CA PRO A 118 -15.13 -9.12 -12.73
C PRO A 118 -14.78 -9.97 -11.52
N ARG A 119 -13.49 -9.99 -11.16
CA ARG A 119 -13.00 -10.72 -9.98
C ARG A 119 -11.83 -10.00 -9.34
N ARG A 120 -11.79 -10.01 -8.04
CA ARG A 120 -10.63 -9.55 -7.26
C ARG A 120 -9.59 -10.67 -7.28
N CYS A 121 -8.38 -10.36 -7.72
CA CYS A 121 -7.35 -11.36 -7.94
C CYS A 121 -6.25 -11.31 -6.89
N ASN A 122 -5.76 -10.12 -6.58
CA ASN A 122 -4.58 -9.94 -5.73
C ASN A 122 -4.70 -8.69 -4.87
N HIS A 123 -3.91 -8.65 -3.80
CA HIS A 123 -3.60 -7.43 -3.08
C HIS A 123 -2.23 -7.54 -2.40
N ALA A 124 -1.62 -6.39 -2.13
CA ALA A 124 -0.36 -6.30 -1.38
C ALA A 124 -0.21 -4.94 -0.70
N TYR A 125 0.72 -4.88 0.25
CA TYR A 125 1.16 -3.64 0.88
C TYR A 125 2.60 -3.35 0.49
N PHE A 126 2.83 -2.19 -0.10
CA PHE A 126 4.15 -1.71 -0.48
C PHE A 126 4.59 -0.60 0.46
N THR A 127 5.84 -0.62 0.87
CA THR A 127 6.44 0.49 1.64
C THR A 127 7.45 1.21 0.77
N PHE A 128 7.28 2.51 0.64
CA PHE A 128 8.20 3.39 -0.06
C PHE A 128 8.90 4.34 0.91
N VAL A 129 10.12 4.73 0.57
CA VAL A 129 10.87 5.80 1.23
C VAL A 129 11.00 6.96 0.25
N ALA A 130 10.62 8.16 0.71
CA ALA A 130 10.78 9.39 -0.05
C ALA A 130 12.22 9.91 0.06
N LEU A 131 12.79 10.31 -1.07
CA LEU A 131 14.18 10.77 -1.19
C LEU A 131 14.23 12.16 -1.81
N ASP A 132 15.15 13.00 -1.35
CA ASP A 132 15.43 14.25 -2.02
C ASP A 132 16.06 14.03 -3.40
N ASP A 133 15.86 14.99 -4.30
CA ASP A 133 16.28 14.88 -5.70
C ASP A 133 17.79 14.88 -5.89
N LYS A 134 18.54 15.53 -5.01
CA LYS A 134 19.98 15.77 -5.17
C LYS A 134 20.81 14.74 -4.42
N LYS A 135 20.60 14.62 -3.11
CA LYS A 135 21.46 13.80 -2.23
C LYS A 135 20.92 12.39 -2.00
N LYS A 136 19.69 12.11 -2.46
CA LYS A 136 19.01 10.83 -2.22
C LYS A 136 18.85 10.46 -0.74
N ASN A 137 18.82 11.47 0.15
CA ASN A 137 18.54 11.30 1.55
C ASN A 137 17.02 11.18 1.80
N PRO A 138 16.59 10.41 2.81
CA PRO A 138 15.18 10.36 3.19
C PRO A 138 14.64 11.74 3.59
N VAL A 139 13.49 12.11 3.04
CA VAL A 139 12.79 13.38 3.33
C VAL A 139 11.44 13.14 4.01
N PRO A 140 10.94 14.10 4.80
CA PRO A 140 9.62 14.00 5.43
C PRO A 140 8.50 13.82 4.40
N VAL A 141 7.50 13.01 4.76
CA VAL A 141 6.32 12.71 3.94
C VAL A 141 5.09 13.42 4.50
N PRO A 142 4.23 14.04 3.65
CA PRO A 142 2.96 14.58 4.08
C PRO A 142 2.10 13.55 4.84
N PRO A 143 1.47 13.92 5.98
CA PRO A 143 0.55 13.03 6.67
C PRO A 143 -0.65 12.67 5.80
N VAL A 144 -1.21 11.47 5.99
CA VAL A 144 -2.44 11.01 5.33
C VAL A 144 -3.64 11.42 6.19
N LEU A 145 -4.68 11.95 5.54
CA LEU A 145 -5.99 12.24 6.13
C LEU A 145 -7.02 11.23 5.62
N PRO A 146 -7.33 10.16 6.36
CA PRO A 146 -8.41 9.24 5.99
C PRO A 146 -9.77 9.93 6.18
N LEU A 147 -10.69 9.74 5.21
CA LEU A 147 -12.02 10.34 5.22
C LEU A 147 -13.13 9.30 5.36
N SER A 148 -12.93 8.05 4.89
CA SER A 148 -13.90 6.97 5.02
C SER A 148 -13.54 6.01 6.17
N SER A 149 -14.50 5.18 6.58
CA SER A 149 -14.27 4.13 7.58
C SER A 149 -13.26 3.09 7.10
N GLU A 150 -13.26 2.78 5.81
CA GLU A 150 -12.32 1.84 5.18
C GLU A 150 -10.90 2.40 5.17
N GLU A 151 -10.74 3.67 4.76
CA GLU A 151 -9.45 4.36 4.82
C GLU A 151 -8.92 4.42 6.26
N GLN A 152 -9.80 4.67 7.24
CA GLN A 152 -9.41 4.69 8.66
C GLN A 152 -8.95 3.32 9.15
N GLN A 153 -9.64 2.24 8.77
CA GLN A 153 -9.22 0.87 9.12
C GLN A 153 -7.85 0.50 8.53
N LEU A 154 -7.63 0.85 7.25
CA LEU A 154 -6.33 0.66 6.59
C LEU A 154 -5.23 1.47 7.27
N TYR A 155 -5.52 2.73 7.62
CA TYR A 155 -4.61 3.63 8.31
C TYR A 155 -4.19 3.10 9.69
N ASP A 156 -5.14 2.62 10.50
CA ASP A 156 -4.88 2.11 11.84
C ASP A 156 -4.11 0.78 11.81
N SER A 157 -4.46 -0.11 10.88
CA SER A 157 -3.78 -1.40 10.72
C SER A 157 -2.36 -1.28 10.16
N ALA A 158 -2.06 -0.22 9.39
CA ALA A 158 -0.73 0.03 8.83
C ALA A 158 0.38 0.15 9.90
N ALA A 159 0.04 0.70 11.07
CA ALA A 159 1.00 0.81 12.16
C ALA A 159 1.40 -0.57 12.72
N ARG A 160 0.46 -1.50 12.83
CA ARG A 160 0.72 -2.89 13.25
C ARG A 160 1.55 -3.65 12.21
N ARG A 161 1.22 -3.51 10.91
CA ARG A 161 2.03 -4.09 9.82
C ARG A 161 3.47 -3.59 9.87
N ARG A 162 3.66 -2.28 10.10
CA ARG A 162 5.00 -1.71 10.27
C ARG A 162 5.75 -2.30 11.46
N GLU A 163 5.13 -2.42 12.63
CA GLU A 163 5.77 -3.05 13.79
C GLU A 163 6.20 -4.50 13.49
N LEU A 164 5.31 -5.30 12.85
CA LEU A 164 5.62 -6.66 12.47
C LEU A 164 6.84 -6.72 11.52
N ARG A 165 6.87 -5.89 10.49
CA ARG A 165 8.00 -5.80 9.57
C ARG A 165 9.31 -5.42 10.27
N LEU A 166 9.26 -4.48 11.23
CA LEU A 166 10.43 -4.08 12.00
C LEU A 166 10.94 -5.20 12.91
N ILE A 167 10.06 -6.02 13.48
CA ILE A 167 10.45 -7.22 14.24
C ILE A 167 11.12 -8.24 13.31
N LEU A 168 10.47 -8.59 12.19
CA LEU A 168 10.99 -9.57 11.24
C LEU A 168 12.33 -9.17 10.62
N SER A 169 12.56 -7.86 10.45
CA SER A 169 13.86 -7.32 10.00
C SER A 169 14.89 -7.14 11.11
N GLY A 170 14.58 -7.51 12.35
CA GLY A 170 15.48 -7.38 13.49
C GLY A 170 15.73 -5.95 13.99
N ARG A 171 14.98 -4.97 13.49
CA ARG A 171 15.14 -3.55 13.85
C ARG A 171 14.55 -3.18 15.21
N ILE A 172 13.54 -3.91 15.66
CA ILE A 172 12.98 -3.81 17.01
C ILE A 172 12.81 -5.21 17.59
N LYS A 173 12.82 -5.31 18.92
CA LYS A 173 12.52 -6.57 19.62
C LYS A 173 11.01 -6.72 19.79
N ALA A 174 10.49 -7.94 19.81
CA ALA A 174 9.06 -8.22 19.97
C ALA A 174 8.47 -7.58 21.27
N LYS A 175 9.28 -7.48 22.34
CA LYS A 175 8.86 -6.83 23.59
C LYS A 175 8.60 -5.34 23.45
N ASP A 176 9.19 -4.68 22.45
CA ASP A 176 9.08 -3.23 22.20
C ASP A 176 7.95 -2.89 21.22
N ALA A 177 7.28 -3.92 20.65
CA ALA A 177 6.13 -3.78 19.73
C ALA A 177 4.83 -3.60 20.56
N THR A 178 4.48 -2.37 20.86
CA THR A 178 3.34 -2.05 21.75
C THR A 178 2.00 -2.26 21.10
N LEU A 179 1.85 -1.91 19.82
CA LEU A 179 0.58 -2.01 19.08
C LEU A 179 0.22 -3.47 18.78
N LEU A 180 1.19 -4.30 18.40
CA LEU A 180 0.96 -5.73 18.19
C LEU A 180 0.60 -6.43 19.50
N ARG A 181 1.27 -6.10 20.60
CA ARG A 181 0.96 -6.68 21.92
C ARG A 181 -0.45 -6.35 22.35
N GLN A 182 -0.88 -5.10 22.23
CA GLN A 182 -2.27 -4.71 22.53
C GLN A 182 -3.26 -5.50 21.68
N TYR A 183 -3.02 -5.60 20.37
CA TYR A 183 -3.89 -6.34 19.45
C TYR A 183 -4.07 -7.82 19.83
N PHE A 184 -3.00 -8.50 20.26
CA PHE A 184 -3.06 -9.90 20.68
C PHE A 184 -3.63 -10.12 22.10
N THR A 185 -3.75 -9.06 22.91
CA THR A 185 -4.40 -9.14 24.22
C THR A 185 -5.90 -8.80 24.18
N GLU A 186 -6.37 -8.23 23.07
CA GLU A 186 -7.79 -7.88 22.85
C GLU A 186 -8.57 -8.98 22.09
N ILE A 187 -7.87 -10.02 21.60
CA ILE A 187 -8.44 -11.23 20.98
C ILE A 187 -8.52 -12.36 22.00
#